data_be0a745d76f0c4f5b2268d004fb88f41
#
_entry.id   be0a745d76f0c4f5b2268d004fb88f41
#
_cell.length_a   1.000
_cell.length_b   1.000
_cell.length_c   1.000
_cell.angle_alpha   90.00
_cell.angle_beta   90.00
_cell.angle_gamma   90.00
#
_symmetry.space_group_name_H-M   'P 1'
#
loop_
_entity.id
_entity.type
_entity.pdbx_description
1 polymer ?
#
loop_
_entity_poly.entity_id
_entity_poly.type
_entity_poly.pdbx_seq_one_letter_code
_entity_poly.pdbx_strand_id
1 'polypeptide(L)' 'MQTVERAYILARSGQFSDLDSLKAQLKADGCRAVDALLAARSIRGHLEAICAATFKPVQPD' A
#
# COMPACT_ATOMS: atom_id res chain seq x y z
N MET A 1 10.07 -5.89 10.99
CA MET A 1 9.81 -4.81 10.01
C MET A 1 8.60 -4.00 10.46
N GLN A 2 8.70 -2.69 10.38
CA GLN A 2 7.59 -1.84 10.79
C GLN A 2 6.52 -1.79 9.70
N THR A 3 5.27 -1.61 10.12
CA THR A 3 4.14 -1.55 9.20
C THR A 3 4.31 -0.47 8.13
N VAL A 4 4.85 0.69 8.50
CA VAL A 4 5.06 1.79 7.54
C VAL A 4 6.07 1.39 6.46
N GLU A 5 7.14 0.72 6.82
CA GLU A 5 8.13 0.26 5.85
C GLU A 5 7.51 -0.77 4.91
N ARG A 6 6.75 -1.71 5.46
CA ARG A 6 6.08 -2.72 4.66
C ARG A 6 5.08 -2.07 3.69
N ALA A 7 4.36 -1.07 4.15
CA ALA A 7 3.40 -0.36 3.31
C ALA A 7 4.10 0.29 2.11
N TYR A 8 5.23 0.94 2.32
CA TYR A 8 5.99 1.56 1.23
C TYR A 8 6.53 0.52 0.26
N ILE A 9 7.04 -0.59 0.77
CA ILE A 9 7.54 -1.67 -0.07
C ILE A 9 6.42 -2.21 -0.96
N LEU A 10 5.26 -2.48 -0.38
CA LEU A 10 4.12 -2.99 -1.14
C LEU A 10 3.62 -1.98 -2.15
N ALA A 11 3.55 -0.70 -1.77
CA ALA A 11 3.12 0.35 -2.68
C ALA A 11 4.04 0.44 -3.91
N ARG A 12 5.35 0.26 -3.70
CA ARG A 12 6.33 0.32 -4.78
C ARG A 12 6.36 -0.93 -5.64
N SER A 13 5.72 -2.00 -5.19
CA SER A 13 5.73 -3.25 -5.94
C SER A 13 4.96 -3.18 -7.26
N GLY A 14 4.06 -2.19 -7.39
CA GLY A 14 3.24 -2.05 -8.59
C GLY A 14 2.05 -2.99 -8.64
N GLN A 15 1.76 -3.71 -7.55
CA GLN A 15 0.68 -4.69 -7.50
C GLN A 15 -0.64 -4.09 -7.02
N PHE A 16 -0.62 -2.88 -6.48
CA PHE A 16 -1.78 -2.27 -5.85
C PHE A 16 -2.13 -0.96 -6.56
N SER A 17 -3.38 -0.85 -6.99
CA SER A 17 -3.86 0.35 -7.67
C SER A 17 -4.39 1.40 -6.69
N ASP A 18 -4.77 0.98 -5.48
CA ASP A 18 -5.35 1.88 -4.50
C ASP A 18 -4.97 1.45 -3.08
N LEU A 19 -5.34 2.30 -2.11
CA LEU A 19 -5.03 2.04 -0.71
C LEU A 19 -5.85 0.90 -0.12
N ASP A 20 -7.06 0.70 -0.60
CA ASP A 20 -7.91 -0.36 -0.05
C ASP A 20 -7.28 -1.73 -0.28
N SER A 21 -6.76 -1.96 -1.47
CA SER A 21 -6.04 -3.19 -1.79
C SER A 21 -4.78 -3.33 -0.96
N LEU A 22 -4.02 -2.25 -0.82
CA LEU A 22 -2.80 -2.22 -0.02
C LEU A 22 -3.11 -2.51 1.45
N LYS A 23 -4.15 -1.90 1.97
CA LYS A 23 -4.59 -2.11 3.34
C LYS A 23 -4.97 -3.56 3.59
N ALA A 24 -5.71 -4.16 2.67
CA ALA A 24 -6.11 -5.55 2.79
C ALA A 24 -4.87 -6.46 2.83
N GLN A 25 -3.87 -6.19 2.01
CA GLN A 25 -2.64 -6.97 1.99
C GLN A 25 -1.86 -6.83 3.30
N LEU A 26 -1.78 -5.61 3.82
CA LEU A 26 -1.10 -5.37 5.10
C LEU A 26 -1.76 -6.16 6.23
N LYS A 27 -3.08 -6.18 6.25
CA LYS A 27 -3.82 -6.96 7.26
C LYS A 27 -3.59 -8.45 7.09
N ALA A 28 -3.58 -8.93 5.85
CA ALA A 28 -3.32 -10.33 5.55
C ALA A 28 -1.91 -10.75 5.96
N ASP A 29 -0.96 -9.84 5.89
CA ASP A 29 0.43 -10.07 6.31
C ASP A 29 0.60 -10.04 7.83
N GLY A 30 -0.47 -9.76 8.57
CA GLY A 30 -0.41 -9.71 10.02
C GLY A 30 0.15 -8.42 10.57
N CYS A 31 0.22 -7.36 9.77
CA CYS A 31 0.71 -6.07 10.23
C CYS A 31 -0.26 -5.44 11.23
N ARG A 32 0.30 -4.80 12.24
CA ARG A 32 -0.48 -4.14 13.28
C ARG A 32 -0.65 -2.66 12.98
N ALA A 33 -1.70 -2.08 13.56
CA ALA A 33 -1.96 -0.64 13.48
C ALA A 33 -2.10 -0.13 12.06
N VAL A 34 -2.55 -0.98 11.13
CA VAL A 34 -2.75 -0.59 9.74
C VAL A 34 -3.74 0.57 9.64
N ASP A 35 -4.85 0.48 10.36
CA ASP A 35 -5.85 1.54 10.33
C ASP A 35 -5.31 2.85 10.88
N ALA A 36 -4.53 2.80 11.97
CA ALA A 36 -3.92 3.98 12.56
C ALA A 36 -2.90 4.60 11.61
N LEU A 37 -2.10 3.77 10.94
CA LEU A 37 -1.13 4.23 9.94
C LEU A 37 -1.83 4.95 8.79
N LEU A 38 -2.87 4.36 8.26
CA LEU A 38 -3.58 4.89 7.10
C LEU A 38 -4.55 6.01 7.46
N ALA A 39 -4.76 6.26 8.75
CA ALA A 39 -5.48 7.44 9.21
C ALA A 39 -4.63 8.71 9.09
N ALA A 40 -3.30 8.57 9.06
CA ALA A 40 -2.41 9.70 8.88
C ALA A 40 -2.49 10.19 7.44
N ARG A 41 -3.00 11.41 7.27
CA ARG A 41 -3.30 11.96 5.95
C ARG A 41 -2.09 12.05 5.03
N SER A 42 -0.94 12.44 5.58
CA SER A 42 0.27 12.58 4.78
C SER A 42 0.80 11.24 4.28
N ILE A 43 0.80 10.22 5.14
CA ILE A 43 1.24 8.88 4.75
C ILE A 43 0.28 8.29 3.72
N ARG A 44 -1.00 8.46 3.94
CA ARG A 44 -2.03 7.98 3.03
C ARG A 44 -1.88 8.61 1.64
N GLY A 45 -1.68 9.93 1.59
CA GLY A 45 -1.47 10.61 0.33
C GLY A 45 -0.22 10.14 -0.40
N HIS A 46 0.88 9.91 0.32
CA HIS A 46 2.10 9.38 -0.26
C HIS A 46 1.89 7.99 -0.84
N LEU A 47 1.26 7.11 -0.08
CA LEU A 47 1.03 5.74 -0.54
C LEU A 47 0.10 5.71 -1.76
N GLU A 48 -0.94 6.53 -1.76
CA GLU A 48 -1.82 6.64 -2.92
C GLU A 48 -1.05 7.09 -4.16
N ALA A 49 -0.20 8.10 -4.01
CA ALA A 49 0.60 8.61 -5.12
C ALA A 49 1.55 7.55 -5.64
N ILE A 50 2.20 6.80 -4.75
CA ILE A 50 3.11 5.73 -5.12
C ILE A 50 2.35 4.62 -5.84
N CYS A 51 1.21 4.21 -5.32
CA CYS A 51 0.39 3.18 -5.96
C CYS A 51 -0.03 3.61 -7.37
N ALA A 52 -0.51 4.84 -7.51
CA ALA A 52 -0.94 5.35 -8.81
C ALA A 52 0.22 5.42 -9.80
N ALA A 53 1.41 5.79 -9.33
CA ALA A 53 2.58 5.92 -10.20
C ALA A 53 3.19 4.59 -10.59
N THR A 54 3.11 3.58 -9.71
CA THR A 54 3.81 2.31 -9.92
C THR A 54 2.89 1.17 -10.36
N PHE A 55 1.58 1.33 -10.23
CA PHE A 55 0.66 0.25 -10.56
C PHE A 55 0.79 -0.16 -12.01
N LYS A 56 1.02 -1.45 -12.21
CA LYS A 56 1.09 -2.04 -13.55
C LYS A 56 0.10 -3.19 -13.59
N PRO A 57 -1.02 -3.02 -14.28
CA PRO A 57 -1.97 -4.10 -14.40
C PRO A 57 -1.34 -5.26 -15.17
N VAL A 58 -1.67 -6.47 -14.74
CA VAL A 58 -1.24 -7.65 -15.48
C VAL A 58 -1.93 -7.64 -16.83
N GLN A 59 -1.16 -7.52 -17.89
CA GLN A 59 -1.72 -7.55 -19.23
C GLN A 59 -1.45 -8.91 -19.86
N PRO A 60 -2.47 -9.57 -20.35
CA PRO A 60 -2.26 -10.78 -21.13
C PRO A 60 -1.60 -10.39 -22.45
N ASP A 61 -0.55 -11.02 -22.75
CA ASP A 61 0.13 -10.83 -24.04
C ASP A 61 -0.64 -11.52 -25.16
#